data_795153fcf64e0d14660d4fdb06576ae3
#
_entry.id   795153fcf64e0d14660d4fdb06576ae3
#
_cell.length_a   1.000
_cell.length_b   1.000
_cell.length_c   1.000
_cell.angle_alpha   90.00
_cell.angle_beta   90.00
_cell.angle_gamma   90.00
#
_symmetry.space_group_name_H-M   'P 1'
#
loop_
_entity.id
_entity.type
_entity.pdbx_description
1 polymer ?
#
loop_
_entity_poly.entity_id
_entity_poly.type
_entity_poly.pdbx_seq_one_letter_code
_entity_poly.pdbx_strand_id
1 'polypeptide(L)'
;MGASASTAHRAPASPTTPLPHRPLRVAHRGASARAPENTLAAFREAIRLGADAIELDVQLSADGVPMVIHDDTVDRTTNGHGAVAAITSRDLRRLDAGAWFSSRFRGERIPTLEEALEFARGRCGLNIEIKAPPAAGRKSVRAVRRPAGGGPDAIARAVAQAVARTGFRDLLVVSSFSGQALQSARAAMPTVHLGFLASRSLRGVRAVHRRVRLFAVHPHVRLAAKYRVRILRRLGLVILFWTVNDLRLMRRLLAVGGDGLMTDDPALFQELG
;
A
#
# COMPACT_ATOMS: atom_id res chain seq x y z
N MET A 1 -53.91 -2.81 -3.72
CA MET A 1 -52.98 -2.97 -2.58
C MET A 1 -51.65 -3.46 -3.13
N GLY A 2 -50.73 -2.53 -3.38
CA GLY A 2 -49.42 -2.83 -3.95
C GLY A 2 -48.36 -2.84 -2.81
N ALA A 3 -47.75 -3.98 -2.56
CA ALA A 3 -46.65 -4.10 -1.59
C ALA A 3 -45.36 -3.61 -2.25
N SER A 4 -44.83 -2.50 -1.75
CA SER A 4 -43.50 -1.98 -2.09
C SER A 4 -42.45 -2.88 -1.47
N ALA A 5 -41.69 -3.62 -2.29
CA ALA A 5 -40.54 -4.38 -1.85
C ALA A 5 -39.37 -3.42 -1.59
N SER A 6 -39.09 -3.16 -0.32
CA SER A 6 -37.89 -2.46 0.14
C SER A 6 -36.67 -3.32 -0.13
N THR A 7 -35.86 -2.97 -1.14
CA THR A 7 -34.54 -3.55 -1.35
C THR A 7 -33.59 -3.00 -0.28
N ALA A 8 -33.50 -3.74 0.82
CA ALA A 8 -32.47 -3.50 1.83
C ALA A 8 -31.08 -3.69 1.20
N HIS A 9 -30.35 -2.59 1.03
CA HIS A 9 -28.93 -2.60 0.68
C HIS A 9 -28.16 -3.33 1.79
N ARG A 10 -27.85 -4.61 1.54
CA ARG A 10 -26.98 -5.40 2.42
C ARG A 10 -25.60 -4.74 2.40
N ALA A 11 -25.17 -4.21 3.54
CA ALA A 11 -23.81 -3.69 3.70
C ALA A 11 -22.79 -4.73 3.24
N PRO A 12 -21.75 -4.35 2.48
CA PRO A 12 -20.74 -5.29 2.03
C PRO A 12 -20.06 -5.94 3.24
N ALA A 13 -20.01 -7.26 3.24
CA ALA A 13 -19.32 -8.03 4.27
C ALA A 13 -17.85 -7.57 4.36
N SER A 14 -17.37 -7.33 5.57
CA SER A 14 -15.97 -6.99 5.83
C SER A 14 -15.06 -8.07 5.23
N PRO A 15 -13.95 -7.71 4.58
CA PRO A 15 -12.95 -8.67 4.15
C PRO A 15 -12.25 -9.21 5.40
N THR A 16 -12.76 -10.30 5.96
CA THR A 16 -12.23 -10.98 7.14
C THR A 16 -11.44 -12.21 6.72
N THR A 17 -10.41 -12.05 5.88
CA THR A 17 -9.45 -13.13 5.72
C THR A 17 -8.59 -13.13 7.00
N PRO A 18 -8.57 -14.21 7.79
CA PRO A 18 -7.71 -14.31 8.97
C PRO A 18 -6.26 -14.15 8.55
N LEU A 19 -5.46 -13.44 9.38
CA LEU A 19 -4.01 -13.44 9.18
C LEU A 19 -3.47 -14.88 9.28
N PRO A 20 -2.47 -15.24 8.47
CA PRO A 20 -1.83 -16.54 8.58
C PRO A 20 -1.24 -16.73 9.98
N HIS A 21 -1.20 -17.97 10.48
CA HIS A 21 -0.61 -18.31 11.79
C HIS A 21 0.90 -18.06 11.84
N ARG A 22 1.56 -17.95 10.73
CA ARG A 22 2.97 -17.59 10.52
C ARG A 22 3.13 -16.08 10.34
N PRO A 23 4.34 -15.51 10.49
CA PRO A 23 4.58 -14.09 10.23
C PRO A 23 4.14 -13.70 8.80
N LEU A 24 3.40 -12.59 8.66
CA LEU A 24 2.93 -12.10 7.37
C LEU A 24 4.12 -11.69 6.49
N ARG A 25 4.19 -12.25 5.29
CA ARG A 25 5.24 -12.04 4.29
C ARG A 25 4.78 -11.03 3.26
N VAL A 26 5.27 -9.79 3.34
CA VAL A 26 4.84 -8.71 2.47
C VAL A 26 5.96 -8.34 1.49
N ALA A 27 5.66 -8.34 0.19
CA ALA A 27 6.57 -7.91 -0.85
C ALA A 27 6.45 -6.40 -1.05
N HIS A 28 7.49 -5.63 -0.72
CA HIS A 28 7.52 -4.17 -0.80
C HIS A 28 7.62 -3.72 -2.26
N ARG A 29 6.56 -3.09 -2.77
CA ARG A 29 6.37 -2.72 -4.19
C ARG A 29 6.45 -3.94 -5.15
N GLY A 30 6.05 -5.12 -4.66
CA GLY A 30 6.32 -6.40 -5.29
C GLY A 30 7.70 -6.96 -4.94
N ALA A 31 8.24 -7.86 -5.76
CA ALA A 31 9.61 -8.35 -5.63
C ALA A 31 10.59 -7.34 -6.24
N SER A 32 10.68 -6.14 -5.65
CA SER A 32 11.37 -4.97 -6.24
C SER A 32 12.89 -5.12 -6.35
N ALA A 33 13.51 -6.08 -5.64
CA ALA A 33 14.91 -6.45 -5.86
C ALA A 33 15.12 -7.30 -7.12
N ARG A 34 14.07 -7.85 -7.74
CA ARG A 34 14.16 -8.82 -8.85
C ARG A 34 13.41 -8.37 -10.11
N ALA A 35 12.49 -7.44 -9.99
CA ALA A 35 11.70 -6.89 -11.08
C ALA A 35 11.40 -5.41 -10.80
N PRO A 36 11.05 -4.60 -11.82
CA PRO A 36 10.81 -3.16 -11.61
C PRO A 36 9.66 -2.93 -10.63
N GLU A 37 9.94 -2.12 -9.60
CA GLU A 37 9.00 -1.81 -8.52
C GLU A 37 7.64 -1.32 -9.04
N ASN A 38 6.56 -1.66 -8.32
CA ASN A 38 5.20 -1.20 -8.63
C ASN A 38 4.70 -1.59 -10.05
N THR A 39 5.20 -2.69 -10.62
CA THR A 39 4.74 -3.26 -11.90
C THR A 39 4.10 -4.62 -11.71
N LEU A 40 3.30 -5.06 -12.68
CA LEU A 40 2.72 -6.41 -12.66
C LEU A 40 3.78 -7.51 -12.74
N ALA A 41 4.94 -7.24 -13.33
CA ALA A 41 6.09 -8.16 -13.32
C ALA A 41 6.61 -8.39 -11.90
N ALA A 42 6.80 -7.31 -11.11
CA ALA A 42 7.21 -7.43 -9.71
C ALA A 42 6.16 -8.15 -8.85
N PHE A 43 4.89 -7.95 -9.14
CA PHE A 43 3.79 -8.60 -8.42
C PHE A 43 3.73 -10.09 -8.75
N ARG A 44 3.89 -10.47 -10.00
CA ARG A 44 3.98 -11.89 -10.44
C ARG A 44 5.11 -12.62 -9.74
N GLU A 45 6.28 -11.97 -9.70
CA GLU A 45 7.46 -12.55 -9.06
C GLU A 45 7.28 -12.66 -7.53
N ALA A 46 6.65 -11.67 -6.88
CA ALA A 46 6.33 -11.73 -5.46
C ALA A 46 5.44 -12.92 -5.09
N ILE A 47 4.39 -13.16 -5.88
CA ILE A 47 3.49 -14.32 -5.71
C ILE A 47 4.26 -15.63 -5.93
N ARG A 48 5.07 -15.71 -6.99
CA ARG A 48 5.89 -16.89 -7.27
C ARG A 48 6.85 -17.24 -6.12
N LEU A 49 7.36 -16.21 -5.42
CA LEU A 49 8.25 -16.36 -4.27
C LEU A 49 7.51 -16.59 -2.93
N GLY A 50 6.17 -16.70 -2.96
CA GLY A 50 5.35 -17.06 -1.80
C GLY A 50 5.07 -15.89 -0.86
N ALA A 51 5.01 -14.66 -1.35
CA ALA A 51 4.50 -13.54 -0.58
C ALA A 51 3.01 -13.73 -0.26
N ASP A 52 2.60 -13.43 0.98
CA ASP A 52 1.20 -13.47 1.41
C ASP A 52 0.43 -12.23 0.95
N ALA A 53 1.14 -11.11 0.85
CA ALA A 53 0.60 -9.85 0.38
C ALA A 53 1.67 -9.05 -0.38
N ILE A 54 1.21 -8.19 -1.27
CA ILE A 54 2.02 -7.20 -1.96
C ILE A 54 1.71 -5.84 -1.35
N GLU A 55 2.75 -5.09 -1.02
CA GLU A 55 2.62 -3.66 -0.74
C GLU A 55 2.85 -2.89 -2.04
N LEU A 56 2.07 -1.84 -2.25
CA LEU A 56 2.14 -0.97 -3.42
C LEU A 56 1.75 0.47 -3.08
N ASP A 57 2.30 1.42 -3.85
CA ASP A 57 2.10 2.85 -3.66
C ASP A 57 1.08 3.41 -4.64
N VAL A 58 0.15 4.25 -4.18
CA VAL A 58 -0.87 4.84 -5.04
C VAL A 58 -0.83 6.36 -5.03
N GLN A 59 -0.86 6.94 -6.23
CA GLN A 59 -1.02 8.36 -6.48
C GLN A 59 -2.10 8.62 -7.53
N LEU A 60 -2.64 9.84 -7.58
CA LEU A 60 -3.62 10.22 -8.61
C LEU A 60 -2.93 10.82 -9.83
N SER A 61 -3.34 10.37 -11.01
CA SER A 61 -3.07 11.03 -12.29
C SER A 61 -3.80 12.39 -12.43
N ALA A 62 -3.52 13.14 -13.48
CA ALA A 62 -4.20 14.42 -13.76
C ALA A 62 -5.72 14.28 -13.91
N ASP A 63 -6.19 13.16 -14.42
CA ASP A 63 -7.61 12.81 -14.61
C ASP A 63 -8.21 12.02 -13.43
N GLY A 64 -7.48 11.94 -12.30
CA GLY A 64 -7.99 11.40 -11.04
C GLY A 64 -8.02 9.87 -10.94
N VAL A 65 -7.37 9.18 -11.87
CA VAL A 65 -7.23 7.72 -11.83
C VAL A 65 -6.12 7.32 -10.85
N PRO A 66 -6.34 6.36 -9.92
CA PRO A 66 -5.30 5.87 -9.03
C PRO A 66 -4.29 5.02 -9.80
N MET A 67 -3.05 5.50 -9.88
CA MET A 67 -1.90 4.86 -10.53
C MET A 67 -0.96 4.26 -9.50
N VAL A 68 -0.35 3.11 -9.83
CA VAL A 68 0.57 2.43 -8.93
C VAL A 68 1.99 2.90 -9.18
N ILE A 69 2.43 3.88 -8.39
CA ILE A 69 3.75 4.51 -8.52
C ILE A 69 4.16 5.18 -7.20
N HIS A 70 5.45 5.07 -6.83
CA HIS A 70 5.97 5.59 -5.56
C HIS A 70 6.26 7.09 -5.58
N ASP A 71 7.07 7.56 -6.54
CA ASP A 71 7.59 8.92 -6.57
C ASP A 71 6.54 9.92 -7.08
N ASP A 72 6.63 11.18 -6.66
CA ASP A 72 5.75 12.25 -7.16
C ASP A 72 5.96 12.54 -8.66
N THR A 73 7.06 12.03 -9.25
CA THR A 73 7.38 12.18 -10.68
C THR A 73 7.68 10.81 -11.31
N VAL A 74 7.58 10.74 -12.64
CA VAL A 74 7.82 9.51 -13.40
C VAL A 74 9.31 9.27 -13.74
N ASP A 75 10.17 10.22 -13.44
CA ASP A 75 11.54 10.33 -13.97
C ASP A 75 12.46 9.17 -13.58
N ARG A 76 12.35 8.63 -12.37
CA ARG A 76 13.26 7.59 -11.87
C ARG A 76 12.95 6.19 -12.41
N THR A 77 11.68 5.88 -12.56
CA THR A 77 11.21 4.51 -12.84
C THR A 77 10.56 4.36 -14.21
N THR A 78 10.68 5.38 -15.07
CA THR A 78 10.16 5.32 -16.44
C THR A 78 11.07 6.04 -17.44
N ASN A 79 10.73 5.92 -18.72
CA ASN A 79 11.35 6.70 -19.79
C ASN A 79 10.70 8.08 -20.01
N GLY A 80 9.78 8.50 -19.15
CA GLY A 80 9.11 9.80 -19.20
C GLY A 80 9.68 10.80 -18.20
N HIS A 81 9.12 12.02 -18.21
CA HIS A 81 9.49 13.11 -17.33
C HIS A 81 8.27 13.85 -16.80
N GLY A 82 8.36 14.33 -15.56
CA GLY A 82 7.36 15.22 -14.99
C GLY A 82 6.53 14.57 -13.87
N ALA A 83 5.63 15.38 -13.31
CA ALA A 83 4.84 14.99 -12.15
C ALA A 83 3.68 14.07 -12.54
N VAL A 84 3.48 12.99 -11.79
CA VAL A 84 2.35 12.06 -11.95
C VAL A 84 1.01 12.79 -11.98
N ALA A 85 0.80 13.74 -11.08
CA ALA A 85 -0.43 14.51 -10.98
C ALA A 85 -0.67 15.49 -12.15
N ALA A 86 0.30 15.68 -13.05
CA ALA A 86 0.19 16.53 -14.25
C ALA A 86 0.00 15.73 -15.55
N ILE A 87 0.09 14.40 -15.50
CA ILE A 87 0.01 13.51 -16.65
C ILE A 87 -1.28 12.70 -16.56
N THR A 88 -2.00 12.52 -17.69
CA THR A 88 -3.22 11.70 -17.71
C THR A 88 -2.90 10.22 -17.50
N SER A 89 -3.84 9.46 -16.98
CA SER A 89 -3.68 8.00 -16.80
C SER A 89 -3.34 7.30 -18.12
N ARG A 90 -3.95 7.75 -19.23
CA ARG A 90 -3.66 7.24 -20.57
C ARG A 90 -2.19 7.42 -20.95
N ASP A 91 -1.62 8.60 -20.68
CA ASP A 91 -0.24 8.90 -21.05
C ASP A 91 0.75 8.24 -20.09
N LEU A 92 0.44 8.17 -18.77
CA LEU A 92 1.23 7.40 -17.80
C LEU A 92 1.36 5.93 -18.23
N ARG A 93 0.29 5.31 -18.72
CA ARG A 93 0.28 3.92 -19.17
C ARG A 93 1.05 3.67 -20.49
N ARG A 94 1.46 4.71 -21.21
CA ARG A 94 2.32 4.59 -22.39
C ARG A 94 3.80 4.57 -22.05
N LEU A 95 4.17 5.00 -20.87
CA LEU A 95 5.56 5.03 -20.41
C LEU A 95 6.07 3.61 -20.17
N ASP A 96 7.34 3.38 -20.53
CA ASP A 96 8.06 2.17 -20.18
C ASP A 96 8.55 2.28 -18.74
N ALA A 97 8.00 1.45 -17.86
CA ALA A 97 8.32 1.38 -16.44
C ALA A 97 9.24 0.21 -16.10
N GLY A 98 9.81 -0.46 -17.10
CA GLY A 98 10.64 -1.65 -16.90
C GLY A 98 12.08 -1.54 -17.37
N ALA A 99 12.34 -0.85 -18.48
CA ALA A 99 13.65 -0.79 -19.11
C ALA A 99 14.75 -0.17 -18.23
N TRP A 100 14.40 0.72 -17.31
CA TRP A 100 15.32 1.31 -16.32
C TRP A 100 15.92 0.28 -15.37
N PHE A 101 15.17 -0.77 -15.06
CA PHE A 101 15.60 -1.86 -14.17
C PHE A 101 16.44 -2.89 -14.93
N SER A 102 15.95 -3.34 -16.08
CA SER A 102 16.66 -4.26 -16.99
C SER A 102 15.96 -4.31 -18.34
N SER A 103 16.74 -4.49 -19.43
CA SER A 103 16.20 -4.61 -20.79
C SER A 103 15.18 -5.75 -20.95
N ARG A 104 15.24 -6.79 -20.12
CA ARG A 104 14.27 -7.91 -20.12
C ARG A 104 12.85 -7.49 -19.72
N PHE A 105 12.70 -6.36 -19.02
CA PHE A 105 11.41 -5.80 -18.60
C PHE A 105 10.94 -4.65 -19.47
N ARG A 106 11.61 -4.40 -20.60
CA ARG A 106 11.19 -3.36 -21.54
C ARG A 106 9.73 -3.57 -21.93
N GLY A 107 8.94 -2.51 -21.89
CA GLY A 107 7.51 -2.53 -22.18
C GLY A 107 6.61 -2.80 -20.97
N GLU A 108 7.15 -3.08 -19.77
CA GLU A 108 6.35 -3.02 -18.55
C GLU A 108 5.80 -1.61 -18.37
N ARG A 109 4.61 -1.49 -17.80
CA ARG A 109 3.88 -0.23 -17.71
C ARG A 109 3.56 0.11 -16.26
N ILE A 110 3.24 1.38 -15.99
CA ILE A 110 2.65 1.80 -14.73
C ILE A 110 1.22 1.25 -14.68
N PRO A 111 0.88 0.34 -13.74
CA PRO A 111 -0.47 -0.17 -13.63
C PRO A 111 -1.42 0.87 -13.05
N THR A 112 -2.69 0.80 -13.40
CA THR A 112 -3.76 1.37 -12.57
C THR A 112 -3.94 0.53 -11.31
N LEU A 113 -4.55 1.11 -10.27
CA LEU A 113 -4.89 0.33 -9.07
C LEU A 113 -5.90 -0.79 -9.41
N GLU A 114 -6.80 -0.58 -10.34
CA GLU A 114 -7.75 -1.61 -10.77
C GLU A 114 -7.03 -2.82 -11.36
N GLU A 115 -6.08 -2.60 -12.27
CA GLU A 115 -5.26 -3.67 -12.84
C GLU A 115 -4.48 -4.44 -11.75
N ALA A 116 -3.96 -3.74 -10.74
CA ALA A 116 -3.27 -4.37 -9.61
C ALA A 116 -4.22 -5.22 -8.74
N LEU A 117 -5.42 -4.69 -8.45
CA LEU A 117 -6.46 -5.40 -7.69
C LEU A 117 -6.96 -6.64 -8.44
N GLU A 118 -7.24 -6.53 -9.73
CA GLU A 118 -7.65 -7.66 -10.57
C GLU A 118 -6.56 -8.72 -10.65
N PHE A 119 -5.30 -8.28 -10.77
CA PHE A 119 -4.15 -9.18 -10.81
C PHE A 119 -4.00 -9.95 -9.48
N ALA A 120 -4.14 -9.28 -8.33
CA ALA A 120 -3.95 -9.90 -7.01
C ALA A 120 -5.15 -10.76 -6.56
N ARG A 121 -6.35 -10.52 -7.09
CA ARG A 121 -7.59 -11.17 -6.67
C ARG A 121 -7.50 -12.69 -6.72
N GLY A 122 -7.78 -13.35 -5.59
CA GLY A 122 -7.69 -14.80 -5.40
C GLY A 122 -6.26 -15.37 -5.39
N ARG A 123 -5.22 -14.51 -5.35
CA ARG A 123 -3.81 -14.90 -5.38
C ARG A 123 -3.03 -14.45 -4.15
N CYS A 124 -3.25 -13.21 -3.69
CA CYS A 124 -2.56 -12.66 -2.52
C CYS A 124 -3.33 -11.45 -1.96
N GLY A 125 -2.99 -11.05 -0.73
CA GLY A 125 -3.45 -9.80 -0.15
C GLY A 125 -2.75 -8.57 -0.75
N LEU A 126 -3.30 -7.38 -0.45
CA LEU A 126 -2.71 -6.10 -0.81
C LEU A 126 -2.59 -5.17 0.40
N ASN A 127 -1.47 -4.46 0.49
CA ASN A 127 -1.27 -3.29 1.34
C ASN A 127 -1.10 -2.06 0.44
N ILE A 128 -2.13 -1.24 0.34
CA ILE A 128 -2.16 -0.05 -0.53
C ILE A 128 -1.69 1.16 0.29
N GLU A 129 -0.47 1.66 0.01
CA GLU A 129 -0.03 2.93 0.58
C GLU A 129 -0.66 4.10 -0.18
N ILE A 130 -1.50 4.88 0.49
CA ILE A 130 -1.98 6.16 -0.02
C ILE A 130 -0.91 7.23 0.22
N LYS A 131 -0.32 7.75 -0.86
CA LYS A 131 0.62 8.86 -0.80
C LYS A 131 -0.13 10.16 -0.46
N ALA A 132 0.04 10.63 0.77
CA ALA A 132 -0.48 11.93 1.17
C ALA A 132 0.44 13.04 0.67
N PRO A 133 -0.13 14.20 0.29
CA PRO A 133 0.68 15.37 0.01
C PRO A 133 1.58 15.71 1.21
N PRO A 134 2.80 16.16 0.99
CA PRO A 134 3.61 16.69 2.07
C PRO A 134 2.83 17.82 2.75
N ALA A 135 2.87 17.85 4.11
CA ALA A 135 2.27 18.94 4.87
C ALA A 135 2.82 20.29 4.40
N ALA A 136 1.97 21.32 4.35
CA ALA A 136 2.36 22.68 3.99
C ALA A 136 3.60 23.10 4.77
N GLY A 137 4.66 23.53 4.07
CA GLY A 137 5.95 23.93 4.67
C GLY A 137 7.12 22.97 4.49
N ARG A 138 6.93 21.74 4.02
CA ARG A 138 8.04 20.89 3.55
C ARG A 138 8.36 21.25 2.09
N LYS A 139 9.64 21.52 1.80
CA LYS A 139 10.14 21.72 0.45
C LYS A 139 9.92 20.44 -0.36
N SER A 140 8.75 20.32 -1.01
CA SER A 140 8.58 19.39 -2.11
C SER A 140 9.21 20.02 -3.35
N VAL A 141 9.81 19.20 -4.18
CA VAL A 141 10.28 19.58 -5.50
C VAL A 141 9.14 20.27 -6.22
N ARG A 142 9.31 21.56 -6.53
CA ARG A 142 8.39 22.50 -7.22
C ARG A 142 6.90 22.20 -6.96
N ALA A 143 6.18 23.18 -6.44
CA ALA A 143 4.73 23.13 -6.27
C ALA A 143 4.04 22.79 -7.60
N VAL A 144 3.86 21.50 -7.87
CA VAL A 144 3.06 21.04 -8.98
C VAL A 144 1.64 21.42 -8.67
N ARG A 145 1.01 22.22 -9.53
CA ARG A 145 -0.40 22.57 -9.45
C ARG A 145 -1.20 21.25 -9.51
N ARG A 146 -1.71 20.81 -8.38
CA ARG A 146 -2.55 19.62 -8.33
C ARG A 146 -3.88 19.88 -9.02
N PRO A 147 -4.51 18.87 -9.63
CA PRO A 147 -5.87 18.99 -10.10
C PRO A 147 -6.75 19.50 -8.96
N ALA A 148 -7.70 20.38 -9.26
CA ALA A 148 -8.69 20.85 -8.30
C ALA A 148 -9.39 19.62 -7.69
N GLY A 149 -9.20 19.40 -6.36
CA GLY A 149 -9.75 18.23 -5.66
C GLY A 149 -8.76 17.13 -5.28
N GLY A 150 -7.46 17.22 -5.60
CA GLY A 150 -6.45 16.18 -5.35
C GLY A 150 -5.93 16.09 -3.89
N GLY A 151 -6.79 16.16 -2.88
CA GLY A 151 -6.45 15.98 -1.48
C GLY A 151 -6.59 14.53 -0.98
N PRO A 152 -6.32 14.28 0.33
CA PRO A 152 -6.47 12.96 0.94
C PRO A 152 -7.83 12.32 0.71
N ASP A 153 -8.90 13.11 0.62
CA ASP A 153 -10.26 12.61 0.37
C ASP A 153 -10.44 12.12 -1.07
N ALA A 154 -9.81 12.76 -2.05
CA ALA A 154 -9.92 12.36 -3.45
C ALA A 154 -9.25 11.00 -3.69
N ILE A 155 -8.03 10.82 -3.22
CA ILE A 155 -7.32 9.54 -3.39
C ILE A 155 -8.01 8.42 -2.60
N ALA A 156 -8.51 8.69 -1.38
CA ALA A 156 -9.24 7.71 -0.60
C ALA A 156 -10.54 7.27 -1.31
N ARG A 157 -11.29 8.21 -1.91
CA ARG A 157 -12.48 7.88 -2.72
C ARG A 157 -12.12 7.09 -3.97
N ALA A 158 -11.06 7.47 -4.69
CA ALA A 158 -10.63 6.76 -5.89
C ALA A 158 -10.20 5.32 -5.58
N VAL A 159 -9.47 5.11 -4.49
CA VAL A 159 -9.10 3.77 -4.00
C VAL A 159 -10.37 2.97 -3.64
N ALA A 160 -11.32 3.56 -2.89
CA ALA A 160 -12.56 2.90 -2.52
C ALA A 160 -13.38 2.48 -3.75
N GLN A 161 -13.45 3.33 -4.77
CA GLN A 161 -14.15 3.03 -6.03
C GLN A 161 -13.46 1.90 -6.79
N ALA A 162 -12.13 1.89 -6.89
CA ALA A 162 -11.38 0.82 -7.53
C ALA A 162 -11.62 -0.54 -6.83
N VAL A 163 -11.56 -0.56 -5.49
CA VAL A 163 -11.86 -1.76 -4.70
C VAL A 163 -13.31 -2.25 -4.92
N ALA A 164 -14.26 -1.33 -4.97
CA ALA A 164 -15.67 -1.68 -5.20
C ALA A 164 -15.89 -2.24 -6.63
N ARG A 165 -15.31 -1.60 -7.66
CA ARG A 165 -15.44 -2.04 -9.06
C ARG A 165 -14.83 -3.40 -9.31
N THR A 166 -13.66 -3.67 -8.76
CA THR A 166 -12.97 -4.97 -8.95
C THR A 166 -13.57 -6.08 -8.08
N GLY A 167 -14.36 -5.74 -7.08
CA GLY A 167 -14.91 -6.72 -6.14
C GLY A 167 -13.84 -7.45 -5.33
N PHE A 168 -12.68 -6.84 -5.07
CA PHE A 168 -11.60 -7.43 -4.30
C PHE A 168 -12.05 -7.79 -2.88
N ARG A 169 -11.77 -9.03 -2.44
CA ARG A 169 -12.23 -9.59 -1.15
C ARG A 169 -11.12 -10.23 -0.33
N ASP A 170 -9.91 -10.36 -0.90
CA ASP A 170 -8.75 -10.88 -0.20
C ASP A 170 -8.29 -9.89 0.90
N LEU A 171 -7.24 -10.23 1.65
CA LEU A 171 -6.68 -9.34 2.66
C LEU A 171 -6.34 -7.97 2.05
N LEU A 172 -7.01 -6.94 2.54
CA LEU A 172 -6.79 -5.57 2.09
C LEU A 172 -6.45 -4.67 3.28
N VAL A 173 -5.28 -4.08 3.24
CA VAL A 173 -4.85 -3.02 4.16
C VAL A 173 -4.66 -1.73 3.37
N VAL A 174 -5.17 -0.62 3.86
CA VAL A 174 -4.84 0.71 3.35
C VAL A 174 -3.92 1.39 4.35
N SER A 175 -2.75 1.80 3.92
CA SER A 175 -1.74 2.40 4.78
C SER A 175 -1.35 3.81 4.35
N SER A 176 -0.84 4.59 5.29
CA SER A 176 -0.30 5.94 5.04
C SER A 176 0.56 6.44 6.20
N PHE A 177 1.49 7.34 5.90
CA PHE A 177 2.17 8.19 6.90
C PHE A 177 1.26 9.30 7.46
N SER A 178 0.15 9.59 6.80
CA SER A 178 -0.78 10.67 7.15
C SER A 178 -2.00 10.13 7.91
N GLY A 179 -2.15 10.58 9.16
CA GLY A 179 -3.38 10.30 9.91
C GLY A 179 -4.63 10.89 9.27
N GLN A 180 -4.52 11.99 8.52
CA GLN A 180 -5.62 12.57 7.76
C GLN A 180 -6.02 11.68 6.58
N ALA A 181 -5.06 11.15 5.82
CA ALA A 181 -5.35 10.22 4.73
C ALA A 181 -6.05 8.95 5.24
N LEU A 182 -5.66 8.46 6.43
CA LEU A 182 -6.33 7.31 7.06
C LEU A 182 -7.74 7.67 7.56
N GLN A 183 -8.00 8.90 7.98
CA GLN A 183 -9.37 9.36 8.29
C GLN A 183 -10.24 9.36 7.05
N SER A 184 -9.72 9.90 5.93
CA SER A 184 -10.41 9.90 4.63
C SER A 184 -10.66 8.46 4.15
N ALA A 185 -9.67 7.56 4.31
CA ALA A 185 -9.83 6.14 3.96
C ALA A 185 -10.89 5.44 4.83
N ARG A 186 -10.95 5.73 6.14
CA ARG A 186 -11.98 5.20 7.03
C ARG A 186 -13.38 5.69 6.64
N ALA A 187 -13.51 6.97 6.25
CA ALA A 187 -14.78 7.52 5.80
C ALA A 187 -15.25 6.89 4.47
N ALA A 188 -14.32 6.68 3.52
CA ALA A 188 -14.63 6.09 2.21
C ALA A 188 -14.84 4.56 2.27
N MET A 189 -14.16 3.87 3.20
CA MET A 189 -14.18 2.41 3.37
C MET A 189 -14.30 2.05 4.86
N PRO A 190 -15.51 2.06 5.44
CA PRO A 190 -15.73 1.91 6.89
C PRO A 190 -15.17 0.62 7.52
N THR A 191 -15.04 -0.45 6.75
CA THR A 191 -14.63 -1.78 7.23
C THR A 191 -13.20 -2.17 6.84
N VAL A 192 -12.48 -1.34 6.05
CA VAL A 192 -11.14 -1.67 5.59
C VAL A 192 -10.13 -1.70 6.76
N HIS A 193 -9.16 -2.59 6.69
CA HIS A 193 -8.02 -2.58 7.59
C HIS A 193 -7.13 -1.36 7.32
N LEU A 194 -6.78 -0.59 8.36
CA LEU A 194 -5.93 0.58 8.24
C LEU A 194 -4.59 0.37 8.93
N GLY A 195 -3.50 0.70 8.22
CA GLY A 195 -2.12 0.66 8.69
C GLY A 195 -1.50 2.06 8.82
N PHE A 196 -0.86 2.37 9.94
CA PHE A 196 -0.14 3.62 10.10
C PHE A 196 1.36 3.43 9.92
N LEU A 197 1.94 4.08 8.91
CA LEU A 197 3.38 4.05 8.62
C LEU A 197 4.14 5.01 9.55
N ALA A 198 5.22 4.53 10.16
CA ALA A 198 6.05 5.30 11.08
C ALA A 198 7.53 5.14 10.74
N SER A 199 8.18 6.24 10.26
CA SER A 199 9.60 6.20 9.84
C SER A 199 10.58 6.64 10.92
N ARG A 200 10.24 7.68 11.70
CA ARG A 200 11.16 8.31 12.66
C ARG A 200 10.71 8.22 14.11
N SER A 201 9.43 8.08 14.35
CA SER A 201 8.84 8.10 15.69
C SER A 201 7.49 7.40 15.68
N LEU A 202 7.13 6.79 16.82
CA LEU A 202 5.80 6.24 17.07
C LEU A 202 4.85 7.28 17.71
N ARG A 203 5.30 8.54 17.82
CA ARG A 203 4.43 9.63 18.28
C ARG A 203 3.23 9.76 17.34
N GLY A 204 2.04 9.94 17.91
CA GLY A 204 0.81 10.03 17.14
C GLY A 204 0.10 8.70 16.86
N VAL A 205 0.75 7.54 16.92
CA VAL A 205 0.10 6.22 16.69
C VAL A 205 -1.15 6.07 17.54
N ARG A 206 -1.07 6.34 18.86
CA ARG A 206 -2.22 6.25 19.76
C ARG A 206 -3.34 7.24 19.40
N ALA A 207 -2.99 8.45 18.99
CA ALA A 207 -3.97 9.47 18.60
C ALA A 207 -4.70 9.08 17.30
N VAL A 208 -3.95 8.61 16.30
CA VAL A 208 -4.52 8.09 15.04
C VAL A 208 -5.39 6.86 15.32
N HIS A 209 -4.87 5.90 16.12
CA HIS A 209 -5.62 4.69 16.48
C HIS A 209 -6.98 5.00 17.14
N ARG A 210 -7.02 5.97 18.07
CA ARG A 210 -8.30 6.38 18.71
C ARG A 210 -9.30 6.96 17.70
N ARG A 211 -8.82 7.62 16.63
CA ARG A 211 -9.67 8.26 15.62
C ARG A 211 -10.20 7.30 14.57
N VAL A 212 -9.33 6.39 14.09
CA VAL A 212 -9.65 5.55 12.91
C VAL A 212 -9.66 4.05 13.19
N ARG A 213 -9.40 3.62 14.42
CA ARG A 213 -9.29 2.19 14.79
C ARG A 213 -8.34 1.45 13.86
N LEU A 214 -7.04 1.76 13.97
CA LEU A 214 -6.00 1.07 13.21
C LEU A 214 -6.06 -0.44 13.43
N PHE A 215 -5.84 -1.19 12.37
CA PHE A 215 -5.58 -2.63 12.39
C PHE A 215 -4.08 -2.89 12.63
N ALA A 216 -3.22 -2.13 11.94
CA ALA A 216 -1.78 -2.33 11.96
C ALA A 216 -0.99 -1.03 12.18
N VAL A 217 0.24 -1.19 12.61
CA VAL A 217 1.28 -0.17 12.53
C VAL A 217 2.46 -0.74 11.76
N HIS A 218 3.02 0.07 10.87
CA HIS A 218 4.16 -0.31 10.04
C HIS A 218 5.38 0.54 10.46
N PRO A 219 6.13 0.14 11.50
CA PRO A 219 7.31 0.85 11.94
C PRO A 219 8.50 0.52 11.04
N HIS A 220 9.28 1.57 10.68
CA HIS A 220 10.59 1.35 10.10
C HIS A 220 11.50 0.60 11.07
N VAL A 221 12.38 -0.25 10.57
CA VAL A 221 13.30 -1.09 11.37
C VAL A 221 14.06 -0.34 12.47
N ARG A 222 14.37 0.95 12.27
CA ARG A 222 15.01 1.81 13.29
C ARG A 222 14.19 1.96 14.56
N LEU A 223 12.90 1.69 14.52
CA LEU A 223 11.98 1.82 15.64
C LEU A 223 11.80 0.50 16.41
N ALA A 224 12.48 -0.56 15.99
CA ALA A 224 12.37 -1.91 16.52
C ALA A 224 13.07 -2.05 17.88
N ALA A 225 12.48 -1.50 18.94
CA ALA A 225 12.92 -1.74 20.30
C ALA A 225 11.86 -2.54 21.07
N LYS A 226 12.28 -3.54 21.85
CA LYS A 226 11.37 -4.46 22.58
C LYS A 226 10.29 -3.73 23.39
N TYR A 227 10.65 -2.62 24.06
CA TYR A 227 9.68 -1.84 24.84
C TYR A 227 8.63 -1.14 23.93
N ARG A 228 9.02 -0.69 22.72
CA ARG A 228 8.10 -0.06 21.75
C ARG A 228 7.13 -1.07 21.18
N VAL A 229 7.61 -2.26 20.81
CA VAL A 229 6.77 -3.38 20.35
C VAL A 229 5.75 -3.74 21.43
N ARG A 230 6.17 -3.83 22.69
CA ARG A 230 5.28 -4.12 23.82
C ARG A 230 4.17 -3.07 23.99
N ILE A 231 4.48 -1.79 23.77
CA ILE A 231 3.49 -0.70 23.79
C ILE A 231 2.48 -0.86 22.65
N LEU A 232 2.93 -1.15 21.45
CA LEU A 232 2.06 -1.33 20.28
C LEU A 232 1.14 -2.56 20.42
N ARG A 233 1.66 -3.66 20.96
CA ARG A 233 0.86 -4.87 21.27
C ARG A 233 -0.24 -4.60 22.29
N ARG A 234 0.01 -3.76 23.30
CA ARG A 234 -1.05 -3.34 24.26
C ARG A 234 -2.18 -2.55 23.62
N LEU A 235 -1.97 -1.99 22.44
CA LEU A 235 -3.01 -1.35 21.63
C LEU A 235 -3.76 -2.34 20.73
N GLY A 236 -3.40 -3.62 20.73
CA GLY A 236 -3.99 -4.64 19.86
C GLY A 236 -3.59 -4.50 18.38
N LEU A 237 -2.48 -3.83 18.08
CA LEU A 237 -2.04 -3.56 16.71
C LEU A 237 -1.17 -4.69 16.17
N VAL A 238 -1.41 -5.08 14.92
CA VAL A 238 -0.50 -5.89 14.11
C VAL A 238 0.73 -5.06 13.77
N ILE A 239 1.93 -5.63 13.89
CA ILE A 239 3.21 -4.94 13.71
C ILE A 239 3.94 -5.49 12.50
N LEU A 240 4.01 -4.70 11.40
CA LEU A 240 4.68 -5.06 10.16
C LEU A 240 5.91 -4.16 9.98
N PHE A 241 7.11 -4.70 10.15
CA PHE A 241 8.35 -3.93 9.97
C PHE A 241 8.71 -3.77 8.50
N TRP A 242 9.24 -2.58 8.11
CA TRP A 242 9.68 -2.20 6.76
C TRP A 242 10.96 -1.37 6.78
N THR A 243 11.81 -1.36 5.76
CA THR A 243 11.98 -2.41 4.78
C THR A 243 13.11 -3.29 5.27
N VAL A 244 12.96 -4.60 5.18
CA VAL A 244 13.86 -5.57 5.82
C VAL A 244 14.46 -6.48 4.74
N ASN A 245 15.71 -6.24 4.35
CA ASN A 245 16.42 -6.97 3.28
C ASN A 245 17.61 -7.78 3.82
N ASP A 246 17.60 -8.10 5.11
CA ASP A 246 18.64 -8.90 5.77
C ASP A 246 18.00 -9.98 6.62
N LEU A 247 18.40 -11.24 6.41
CA LEU A 247 17.82 -12.40 7.07
C LEU A 247 18.03 -12.42 8.59
N ARG A 248 19.19 -11.95 9.07
CA ARG A 248 19.48 -11.89 10.52
C ARG A 248 18.58 -10.85 11.18
N LEU A 249 18.40 -9.71 10.50
CA LEU A 249 17.48 -8.65 10.96
C LEU A 249 16.03 -9.16 10.95
N MET A 250 15.59 -9.88 9.92
CA MET A 250 14.26 -10.51 9.86
C MET A 250 14.01 -11.37 11.09
N ARG A 251 14.91 -12.33 11.39
CA ARG A 251 14.81 -13.21 12.57
C ARG A 251 14.74 -12.40 13.87
N ARG A 252 15.58 -11.38 14.01
CA ARG A 252 15.60 -10.50 15.19
C ARG A 252 14.29 -9.73 15.37
N LEU A 253 13.70 -9.20 14.28
CA LEU A 253 12.45 -8.45 14.32
C LEU A 253 11.26 -9.33 14.69
N LEU A 254 11.21 -10.56 14.21
CA LEU A 254 10.21 -11.54 14.62
C LEU A 254 10.39 -11.93 16.10
N ALA A 255 11.62 -12.15 16.55
CA ALA A 255 11.92 -12.49 17.95
C ALA A 255 11.53 -11.38 18.94
N VAL A 256 11.57 -10.10 18.55
CA VAL A 256 11.09 -9.00 19.40
C VAL A 256 9.56 -8.82 19.33
N GLY A 257 8.87 -9.59 18.48
CA GLY A 257 7.42 -9.65 18.42
C GLY A 257 6.81 -8.93 17.22
N GLY A 258 7.50 -8.84 16.08
CA GLY A 258 6.89 -8.47 14.81
C GLY A 258 5.90 -9.55 14.35
N ASP A 259 4.77 -9.14 13.81
CA ASP A 259 3.74 -10.03 13.26
C ASP A 259 3.94 -10.26 11.76
N GLY A 260 4.82 -9.50 11.12
CA GLY A 260 5.20 -9.64 9.72
C GLY A 260 6.30 -8.68 9.31
N LEU A 261 6.77 -8.88 8.09
CA LEU A 261 7.89 -8.15 7.50
C LEU A 261 7.59 -7.75 6.07
N MET A 262 8.06 -6.56 5.67
CA MET A 262 8.06 -6.09 4.28
C MET A 262 9.48 -6.08 3.76
N THR A 263 9.71 -6.73 2.61
CA THR A 263 11.03 -6.87 1.99
C THR A 263 10.97 -6.57 0.48
N ASP A 264 12.07 -6.07 -0.06
CA ASP A 264 12.26 -5.93 -1.51
C ASP A 264 12.54 -7.29 -2.19
N ASP A 265 13.08 -8.27 -1.42
CA ASP A 265 13.36 -9.63 -1.92
C ASP A 265 12.56 -10.70 -1.15
N PRO A 266 11.36 -11.07 -1.63
CA PRO A 266 10.54 -12.10 -1.00
C PRO A 266 11.18 -13.50 -0.95
N ALA A 267 12.24 -13.78 -1.74
CA ALA A 267 12.95 -15.06 -1.65
C ALA A 267 13.56 -15.28 -0.26
N LEU A 268 13.91 -14.19 0.46
CA LEU A 268 14.40 -14.27 1.83
C LEU A 268 13.42 -14.95 2.79
N PHE A 269 12.13 -14.92 2.50
CA PHE A 269 11.13 -15.60 3.32
C PHE A 269 11.24 -17.12 3.29
N GLN A 270 11.77 -17.70 2.21
CA GLN A 270 11.98 -19.13 2.09
C GLN A 270 13.10 -19.63 3.02
N GLU A 271 14.01 -18.72 3.42
CA GLU A 271 15.13 -19.01 4.31
C GLU A 271 14.81 -18.76 5.80
N LEU A 272 13.61 -18.24 6.10
CA LEU A 272 13.18 -18.00 7.48
C LEU A 272 12.69 -19.28 8.19
N GLY A 273 12.25 -20.27 7.43
CA GLY A 273 11.67 -21.52 7.96
C GLY A 273 10.15 -21.42 8.04
#